data_41680386325054eb2eda1a958c4031f4
#
_entry.id   41680386325054eb2eda1a958c4031f4
#
_cell.length_a   1.000
_cell.length_b   1.000
_cell.length_c   1.000
_cell.angle_alpha   90.00
_cell.angle_beta   90.00
_cell.angle_gamma   90.00
#
_symmetry.space_group_name_H-M   'P 1'
#
loop_
_entity.id
_entity.type
_entity.pdbx_description
1 polymer ?
#
loop_
_entity_poly.entity_id
_entity_poly.type
_entity_poly.pdbx_seq_one_letter_code
_entity_poly.pdbx_strand_id
1 'polypeptide(L)'
;MVALPAPRSSGTHQWFVRLTAATRTAHDIAVALARRPDTSWVRLTSGGTEIVAIIHTTPAGPDAHALLLRDIPRTAGITAVSAHYLLHTYLGGPTAWRGRVDSLDAAQQARLRAESGTGPGPDTARAHTTAAAHGEPAAGAGPEPGTPGYLLTDADRLLLDALRDDARISYADLAAATGSTASTVARRLAELRVRGALFFDVDVDPALLGVTVSALLWMQVAPAHLDDVATALAGHEELAVVAATTGPTNLVAHALCRDAEELHHYLTRKVALGAIARIETAPVLRTYKAAATLRTG
;
A
#
# COMPACT_ATOMS: atom_id res chain seq x y z
N MET A 1 -8.40 5.43 -11.60
CA MET A 1 -8.27 4.03 -11.12
C MET A 1 -7.02 3.45 -11.74
N VAL A 2 -6.21 2.78 -10.97
CA VAL A 2 -4.96 2.15 -11.43
C VAL A 2 -4.98 0.66 -11.11
N ALA A 3 -4.27 -0.15 -11.89
CA ALA A 3 -4.06 -1.57 -11.62
C ALA A 3 -2.66 -1.76 -11.02
N LEU A 4 -2.58 -2.45 -9.91
CA LEU A 4 -1.34 -2.66 -9.17
C LEU A 4 -1.07 -4.15 -8.99
N PRO A 5 0.19 -4.60 -9.16
CA PRO A 5 0.56 -5.95 -8.78
C PRO A 5 0.52 -6.08 -7.25
N ALA A 6 0.06 -7.22 -6.77
CA ALA A 6 0.21 -7.53 -5.35
C ALA A 6 1.71 -7.60 -4.97
N PRO A 7 2.11 -7.14 -3.79
CA PRO A 7 3.52 -7.06 -3.40
C PRO A 7 4.31 -8.36 -3.60
N ARG A 8 3.69 -9.51 -3.30
CA ARG A 8 4.31 -10.84 -3.47
C ARG A 8 4.36 -11.33 -4.92
N SER A 9 3.59 -10.72 -5.82
CA SER A 9 3.49 -11.12 -7.23
C SER A 9 4.42 -10.33 -8.13
N SER A 10 4.88 -9.16 -7.70
CA SER A 10 5.78 -8.29 -8.46
C SER A 10 7.17 -8.89 -8.67
N GLY A 11 7.59 -9.81 -7.79
CA GLY A 11 8.96 -10.31 -7.75
C GLY A 11 9.98 -9.25 -7.31
N THR A 12 9.51 -8.14 -6.75
CA THR A 12 10.35 -7.04 -6.25
C THR A 12 10.34 -7.00 -4.73
N HIS A 13 11.41 -6.50 -4.16
CA HIS A 13 11.52 -6.17 -2.76
C HIS A 13 11.08 -4.72 -2.54
N GLN A 14 10.40 -4.44 -1.44
CA GLN A 14 9.93 -3.10 -1.10
C GLN A 14 10.69 -2.57 0.12
N TRP A 15 11.10 -1.32 0.00
CA TRP A 15 11.81 -0.60 1.05
C TRP A 15 11.05 0.68 1.40
N PHE A 16 10.72 0.86 2.66
CA PHE A 16 10.37 2.16 3.18
C PHE A 16 11.67 2.95 3.39
N VAL A 17 11.81 4.05 2.66
CA VAL A 17 13.02 4.88 2.74
C VAL A 17 12.66 6.25 3.26
N ARG A 18 13.38 6.70 4.28
CA ARG A 18 13.30 8.04 4.85
C ARG A 18 14.57 8.78 4.46
N LEU A 19 14.42 9.91 3.82
CA LEU A 19 15.50 10.79 3.39
C LEU A 19 15.37 12.13 4.11
N THR A 20 16.38 12.53 4.82
CA THR A 20 16.47 13.91 5.32
C THR A 20 17.18 14.75 4.27
N ALA A 21 16.57 15.86 3.86
CA ALA A 21 17.11 16.74 2.84
C ALA A 21 17.14 18.19 3.32
N ALA A 22 18.06 18.99 2.76
CA ALA A 22 18.06 20.42 2.98
C ALA A 22 16.74 21.04 2.48
N THR A 23 16.16 21.97 3.21
CA THR A 23 14.83 22.55 2.92
C THR A 23 14.69 23.08 1.50
N ARG A 24 15.75 23.69 0.96
CA ARG A 24 15.74 24.25 -0.41
C ARG A 24 15.76 23.18 -1.52
N THR A 25 16.13 21.93 -1.24
CA THR A 25 16.25 20.85 -2.23
C THR A 25 15.24 19.73 -2.01
N ALA A 26 14.57 19.69 -0.85
CA ALA A 26 13.65 18.62 -0.50
C ALA A 26 12.51 18.47 -1.51
N HIS A 27 11.94 19.58 -1.99
CA HIS A 27 10.90 19.56 -3.00
C HIS A 27 11.38 18.92 -4.31
N ASP A 28 12.53 19.36 -4.83
CA ASP A 28 13.06 18.87 -6.11
C ASP A 28 13.43 17.39 -6.04
N ILE A 29 14.00 16.96 -4.91
CA ILE A 29 14.32 15.55 -4.65
C ILE A 29 13.04 14.72 -4.61
N ALA A 30 11.99 15.19 -3.94
CA ALA A 30 10.70 14.50 -3.88
C ALA A 30 10.05 14.38 -5.27
N VAL A 31 10.09 15.44 -6.08
CA VAL A 31 9.61 15.44 -7.48
C VAL A 31 10.42 14.46 -8.34
N ALA A 32 11.75 14.45 -8.21
CA ALA A 32 12.61 13.53 -8.95
C ALA A 32 12.32 12.07 -8.59
N LEU A 33 12.17 11.76 -7.29
CA LEU A 33 11.77 10.43 -6.83
C LEU A 33 10.38 10.03 -7.34
N ALA A 34 9.41 10.93 -7.31
CA ALA A 34 8.05 10.64 -7.74
C ALA A 34 7.97 10.25 -9.24
N ARG A 35 8.83 10.82 -10.08
CA ARG A 35 8.88 10.51 -11.52
C ARG A 35 9.49 9.16 -11.84
N ARG A 36 10.17 8.52 -10.90
CA ARG A 36 10.81 7.22 -11.13
C ARG A 36 9.79 6.09 -11.20
N PRO A 37 9.96 5.10 -12.08
CA PRO A 37 9.07 3.94 -12.14
C PRO A 37 9.28 2.96 -10.96
N ASP A 38 10.46 2.97 -10.34
CA ASP A 38 10.85 2.10 -9.23
C ASP A 38 10.48 2.68 -7.85
N THR A 39 9.67 3.74 -7.78
CA THR A 39 9.17 4.32 -6.55
C THR A 39 7.65 4.34 -6.51
N SER A 40 7.10 4.29 -5.31
CA SER A 40 5.68 4.55 -5.02
C SER A 40 5.55 5.31 -3.70
N TRP A 41 4.39 5.97 -3.51
CA TRP A 41 4.08 6.68 -2.25
C TRP A 41 5.16 7.67 -1.80
N VAL A 42 5.52 8.61 -2.68
CA VAL A 42 6.47 9.67 -2.34
C VAL A 42 5.76 10.80 -1.63
N ARG A 43 6.20 11.08 -0.40
CA ARG A 43 5.62 12.10 0.50
C ARG A 43 6.68 12.98 1.12
N LEU A 44 6.33 14.23 1.34
CA LEU A 44 7.09 15.19 2.15
C LEU A 44 6.45 15.27 3.53
N THR A 45 7.25 15.08 4.57
CA THR A 45 6.80 14.96 5.96
C THR A 45 7.61 15.88 6.89
N SER A 46 7.25 15.91 8.16
CA SER A 46 8.08 16.43 9.26
C SER A 46 8.63 17.85 9.03
N GLY A 47 7.74 18.79 8.71
CA GLY A 47 8.15 20.19 8.51
C GLY A 47 8.84 20.49 7.18
N GLY A 48 8.79 19.57 6.21
CA GLY A 48 9.26 19.80 4.85
C GLY A 48 10.73 19.46 4.60
N THR A 49 11.37 18.73 5.50
CA THR A 49 12.76 18.29 5.36
C THR A 49 12.92 16.77 5.23
N GLU A 50 11.87 16.02 5.54
CA GLU A 50 11.90 14.57 5.42
C GLU A 50 11.04 14.11 4.23
N ILE A 51 11.64 13.28 3.38
CA ILE A 51 10.96 12.64 2.25
C ILE A 51 10.83 11.16 2.59
N VAL A 52 9.62 10.63 2.51
CA VAL A 52 9.36 9.21 2.66
C VAL A 52 8.90 8.64 1.33
N ALA A 53 9.52 7.55 0.92
CA ALA A 53 9.17 6.85 -0.32
C ALA A 53 9.19 5.33 -0.13
N ILE A 54 8.34 4.62 -0.87
CA ILE A 54 8.49 3.18 -1.06
C ILE A 54 9.30 2.98 -2.35
N ILE A 55 10.43 2.27 -2.23
CA ILE A 55 11.31 1.92 -3.34
C ILE A 55 11.18 0.44 -3.63
N HIS A 56 11.00 0.11 -4.90
CA HIS A 56 10.95 -1.26 -5.40
C HIS A 56 12.30 -1.65 -5.97
N THR A 57 12.87 -2.75 -5.49
CA THR A 57 14.16 -3.27 -5.97
C THR A 57 13.99 -4.68 -6.49
N THR A 58 14.75 -5.05 -7.53
CA THR A 58 14.82 -6.44 -7.98
C THR A 58 15.71 -7.26 -7.03
N PRO A 59 15.40 -8.55 -6.81
CA PRO A 59 16.18 -9.39 -5.88
C PRO A 59 17.62 -9.63 -6.32
N ALA A 60 17.90 -9.57 -7.62
CA ALA A 60 19.21 -9.85 -8.20
C ALA A 60 19.47 -8.99 -9.46
N GLY A 61 20.74 -8.87 -9.82
CA GLY A 61 21.20 -8.13 -10.99
C GLY A 61 22.17 -7.00 -10.64
N PRO A 62 22.93 -6.48 -11.62
CA PRO A 62 23.94 -5.44 -11.39
C PRO A 62 23.37 -4.13 -10.84
N ASP A 63 22.12 -3.84 -11.13
CA ASP A 63 21.42 -2.62 -10.68
C ASP A 63 20.33 -2.88 -9.64
N ALA A 64 20.32 -4.07 -9.02
CA ALA A 64 19.29 -4.51 -8.10
C ALA A 64 18.94 -3.50 -6.99
N HIS A 65 19.93 -2.73 -6.51
CA HIS A 65 19.78 -1.73 -5.45
C HIS A 65 20.41 -0.39 -5.85
N ALA A 66 20.50 -0.10 -7.16
CA ALA A 66 21.21 1.07 -7.66
C ALA A 66 20.72 2.39 -7.07
N LEU A 67 19.39 2.55 -6.92
CA LEU A 67 18.82 3.74 -6.31
C LEU A 67 19.28 3.93 -4.85
N LEU A 68 19.26 2.87 -4.04
CA LEU A 68 19.65 2.93 -2.63
C LEU A 68 21.17 3.06 -2.43
N LEU A 69 21.96 2.34 -3.23
CA LEU A 69 23.41 2.24 -3.02
C LEU A 69 24.24 3.26 -3.80
N ARG A 70 23.70 3.80 -4.88
CA ARG A 70 24.43 4.69 -5.79
C ARG A 70 23.77 6.06 -5.93
N ASP A 71 22.50 6.10 -6.31
CA ASP A 71 21.85 7.33 -6.73
C ASP A 71 21.52 8.24 -5.55
N ILE A 72 20.88 7.69 -4.51
CA ILE A 72 20.55 8.44 -3.28
C ILE A 72 21.80 8.95 -2.57
N PRO A 73 22.86 8.14 -2.30
CA PRO A 73 24.06 8.64 -1.63
C PRO A 73 24.82 9.71 -2.39
N ARG A 74 24.66 9.80 -3.72
CA ARG A 74 25.30 10.81 -4.58
C ARG A 74 24.44 12.06 -4.77
N THR A 75 23.19 12.05 -4.31
CA THR A 75 22.28 13.18 -4.51
C THR A 75 22.63 14.31 -3.55
N ALA A 76 23.06 15.44 -4.11
CA ALA A 76 23.36 16.63 -3.32
C ALA A 76 22.11 17.12 -2.58
N GLY A 77 22.27 17.49 -1.32
CA GLY A 77 21.19 17.97 -0.48
C GLY A 77 20.52 16.88 0.38
N ILE A 78 20.79 15.61 0.17
CA ILE A 78 20.41 14.53 1.10
C ILE A 78 21.45 14.48 2.21
N THR A 79 21.01 14.63 3.46
CA THR A 79 21.88 14.68 4.65
C THR A 79 21.81 13.40 5.49
N ALA A 80 20.71 12.65 5.41
CA ALA A 80 20.58 11.37 6.07
C ALA A 80 19.65 10.43 5.26
N VAL A 81 19.90 9.14 5.39
CA VAL A 81 19.13 8.08 4.74
C VAL A 81 18.85 6.97 5.75
N SER A 82 17.61 6.54 5.86
CA SER A 82 17.22 5.35 6.59
C SER A 82 16.33 4.49 5.69
N ALA A 83 16.71 3.24 5.50
CA ALA A 83 15.99 2.30 4.65
C ALA A 83 15.55 1.07 5.45
N HIS A 84 14.26 0.79 5.40
CA HIS A 84 13.60 -0.26 6.14
C HIS A 84 12.98 -1.26 5.16
N TYR A 85 13.44 -2.49 5.18
CA TYR A 85 12.88 -3.54 4.33
C TYR A 85 11.47 -3.88 4.81
N LEU A 86 10.49 -3.88 3.91
CA LEU A 86 9.10 -4.22 4.21
C LEU A 86 8.97 -5.73 4.29
N LEU A 87 8.65 -6.24 5.48
CA LEU A 87 8.57 -7.67 5.78
C LEU A 87 7.18 -8.23 5.54
N HIS A 88 6.16 -7.52 6.04
CA HIS A 88 4.76 -7.94 5.96
C HIS A 88 3.82 -6.74 5.98
N THR A 89 2.72 -6.81 5.24
CA THR A 89 1.65 -5.81 5.24
C THR A 89 0.40 -6.41 5.87
N TYR A 90 -0.04 -5.88 7.00
CA TYR A 90 -1.26 -6.27 7.71
C TYR A 90 -2.48 -5.53 7.20
N LEU A 91 -2.29 -4.25 6.83
CA LEU A 91 -3.32 -3.40 6.23
C LEU A 91 -2.68 -2.57 5.11
N GLY A 92 -3.37 -2.42 3.99
CA GLY A 92 -2.90 -1.72 2.80
C GLY A 92 -2.80 -2.64 1.59
N GLY A 93 -2.46 -2.11 0.43
CA GLY A 93 -2.46 -2.87 -0.81
C GLY A 93 -3.85 -3.45 -1.13
N PRO A 94 -3.97 -4.77 -1.38
CA PRO A 94 -5.25 -5.40 -1.71
C PRO A 94 -6.31 -5.30 -0.61
N THR A 95 -5.89 -5.08 0.63
CA THR A 95 -6.78 -4.94 1.80
C THR A 95 -7.23 -3.49 1.99
N ALA A 96 -7.74 -2.84 0.99
CA ALA A 96 -8.11 -1.43 0.94
C ALA A 96 -8.54 -0.82 2.28
N TRP A 97 -8.13 0.43 2.51
CA TRP A 97 -8.62 1.23 3.63
C TRP A 97 -10.14 1.24 3.64
N ARG A 98 -10.72 0.75 4.72
CA ARG A 98 -12.18 0.64 4.85
C ARG A 98 -12.82 1.98 5.11
N GLY A 99 -12.04 2.98 5.56
CA GLY A 99 -12.46 4.34 5.77
C GLY A 99 -13.71 4.48 6.65
N ARG A 100 -14.07 5.67 6.96
CA ARG A 100 -15.35 5.98 7.62
C ARG A 100 -16.45 6.07 6.57
N VAL A 101 -16.90 4.95 6.03
CA VAL A 101 -18.01 4.90 5.09
C VAL A 101 -19.31 4.82 5.87
N ASP A 102 -19.57 5.80 6.74
CA ASP A 102 -20.84 5.93 7.46
C ASP A 102 -22.00 6.38 6.56
N SER A 103 -21.70 6.76 5.31
CA SER A 103 -22.67 7.26 4.34
C SER A 103 -23.48 6.18 3.63
N LEU A 104 -23.10 4.90 3.76
CA LEU A 104 -23.80 3.78 3.14
C LEU A 104 -24.32 2.83 4.22
N ASP A 105 -25.61 2.53 4.17
CA ASP A 105 -26.18 1.50 5.03
C ASP A 105 -25.73 0.08 4.61
N ALA A 106 -25.98 -0.91 5.49
CA ALA A 106 -25.53 -2.29 5.26
C ALA A 106 -26.11 -2.92 3.98
N ALA A 107 -27.34 -2.54 3.60
CA ALA A 107 -28.00 -3.05 2.37
C ALA A 107 -27.35 -2.44 1.11
N GLN A 108 -27.01 -1.15 1.15
CA GLN A 108 -26.30 -0.46 0.05
C GLN A 108 -24.88 -1.04 -0.12
N GLN A 109 -24.16 -1.27 0.98
CA GLN A 109 -22.85 -1.91 0.93
C GLN A 109 -22.93 -3.34 0.37
N ALA A 110 -23.94 -4.12 0.76
CA ALA A 110 -24.15 -5.47 0.23
C ALA A 110 -24.46 -5.47 -1.28
N ARG A 111 -25.27 -4.53 -1.76
CA ARG A 111 -25.56 -4.36 -3.20
C ARG A 111 -24.30 -4.03 -3.98
N LEU A 112 -23.49 -3.06 -3.52
CA LEU A 112 -22.25 -2.70 -4.18
C LEU A 112 -21.24 -3.86 -4.23
N ARG A 113 -21.16 -4.67 -3.16
CA ARG A 113 -20.32 -5.87 -3.16
C ARG A 113 -20.81 -6.91 -4.19
N ALA A 114 -22.11 -7.12 -4.28
CA ALA A 114 -22.70 -8.05 -5.26
C ALA A 114 -22.47 -7.58 -6.70
N GLU A 115 -22.66 -6.29 -6.98
CA GLU A 115 -22.44 -5.68 -8.30
C GLU A 115 -20.95 -5.66 -8.70
N SER A 116 -20.04 -5.55 -7.72
CA SER A 116 -18.60 -5.56 -7.95
C SER A 116 -18.01 -6.94 -8.27
N GLY A 117 -18.79 -8.01 -8.25
CA GLY A 117 -18.32 -9.37 -8.48
C GLY A 117 -17.33 -9.88 -7.41
N THR A 118 -17.21 -9.18 -6.27
CA THR A 118 -16.37 -9.56 -5.13
C THR A 118 -17.12 -10.39 -4.07
N GLY A 119 -18.35 -10.83 -4.38
CA GLY A 119 -19.03 -11.85 -3.59
C GLY A 119 -18.32 -13.21 -3.73
N PRO A 120 -18.39 -14.09 -2.71
CA PRO A 120 -17.89 -15.45 -2.83
C PRO A 120 -18.57 -16.10 -4.04
N GLY A 121 -17.74 -16.56 -5.02
CA GLY A 121 -18.25 -17.26 -6.19
C GLY A 121 -19.08 -18.50 -5.75
N PRO A 122 -20.02 -18.98 -6.59
CA PRO A 122 -20.91 -20.11 -6.25
C PRO A 122 -20.17 -21.39 -5.83
N ASP A 123 -18.88 -21.53 -6.13
CA ASP A 123 -18.06 -22.68 -5.73
C ASP A 123 -17.47 -22.56 -4.32
N THR A 124 -17.36 -21.34 -3.74
CA THR A 124 -16.93 -21.20 -2.34
C THR A 124 -18.04 -21.48 -1.34
N ALA A 125 -19.31 -21.40 -1.76
CA ALA A 125 -20.46 -21.75 -0.91
C ALA A 125 -20.57 -23.27 -0.64
N ARG A 126 -19.99 -24.12 -1.50
CA ARG A 126 -20.02 -25.57 -1.31
C ARG A 126 -18.92 -26.11 -0.38
N ALA A 127 -17.84 -25.35 -0.17
CA ALA A 127 -16.74 -25.78 0.71
C ALA A 127 -16.98 -25.46 2.22
N HIS A 128 -17.99 -24.66 2.57
CA HIS A 128 -18.25 -24.21 3.93
C HIS A 128 -19.41 -24.92 4.67
N THR A 129 -19.99 -25.99 4.07
CA THR A 129 -21.13 -26.70 4.70
C THR A 129 -20.72 -27.80 5.68
N THR A 130 -19.44 -27.98 5.98
CA THR A 130 -18.97 -29.02 6.92
C THR A 130 -18.13 -28.50 8.11
N ALA A 131 -18.10 -27.20 8.37
CA ALA A 131 -17.44 -26.65 9.55
C ALA A 131 -18.29 -25.58 10.24
N ALA A 132 -19.46 -26.01 10.73
CA ALA A 132 -20.25 -25.21 11.66
C ALA A 132 -19.85 -25.57 13.09
N ALA A 133 -18.89 -24.87 13.66
CA ALA A 133 -18.78 -24.59 15.10
C ALA A 133 -17.58 -23.66 15.36
N HIS A 134 -17.89 -22.50 15.94
CA HIS A 134 -16.98 -21.53 16.55
C HIS A 134 -16.19 -20.56 15.64
N GLY A 135 -16.56 -19.27 15.78
CA GLY A 135 -15.75 -18.12 15.44
C GLY A 135 -16.16 -17.46 14.11
N GLU A 136 -16.63 -16.22 14.20
CA GLU A 136 -16.81 -15.33 13.04
C GLU A 136 -15.50 -15.24 12.24
N PRO A 137 -15.53 -15.36 10.89
CA PRO A 137 -14.32 -15.17 10.10
C PRO A 137 -13.94 -13.70 10.15
N ALA A 138 -12.77 -13.40 10.71
CA ALA A 138 -12.13 -12.09 10.61
C ALA A 138 -12.02 -11.73 9.11
N ALA A 139 -12.80 -10.75 8.68
CA ALA A 139 -12.74 -10.22 7.33
C ALA A 139 -11.41 -9.52 7.14
N GLY A 140 -10.56 -10.04 6.29
CA GLY A 140 -9.31 -9.38 5.89
C GLY A 140 -8.03 -10.22 5.98
N ALA A 141 -8.11 -11.53 6.13
CA ALA A 141 -6.93 -12.37 6.00
C ALA A 141 -6.39 -12.27 4.57
N GLY A 142 -5.27 -11.56 4.40
CA GLY A 142 -4.42 -11.72 3.24
C GLY A 142 -4.01 -13.19 3.10
N PRO A 143 -3.48 -13.63 1.94
CA PRO A 143 -3.08 -15.01 1.74
C PRO A 143 -2.16 -15.49 2.87
N GLU A 144 -2.44 -16.67 3.38
CA GLU A 144 -1.73 -17.33 4.48
C GLU A 144 -0.21 -17.16 4.37
N PRO A 145 0.51 -16.92 5.48
CA PRO A 145 1.97 -16.88 5.48
C PRO A 145 2.51 -18.22 4.97
N GLY A 146 3.23 -18.17 3.83
CA GLY A 146 3.84 -19.37 3.25
C GLY A 146 3.27 -19.81 1.91
N THR A 147 2.15 -19.28 1.44
CA THR A 147 1.71 -19.54 0.07
C THR A 147 2.67 -18.83 -0.89
N PRO A 148 3.35 -19.55 -1.82
CA PRO A 148 4.20 -18.93 -2.82
C PRO A 148 3.38 -17.92 -3.62
N GLY A 149 3.82 -16.65 -3.65
CA GLY A 149 3.19 -15.63 -4.48
C GLY A 149 3.22 -16.06 -5.95
N TYR A 150 2.14 -15.84 -6.69
CA TYR A 150 2.16 -16.00 -8.13
C TYR A 150 3.14 -15.00 -8.74
N LEU A 151 4.17 -15.49 -9.42
CA LEU A 151 5.14 -14.64 -10.11
C LEU A 151 4.56 -14.22 -11.46
N LEU A 152 4.54 -12.91 -11.69
CA LEU A 152 4.09 -12.31 -12.95
C LEU A 152 5.03 -12.71 -14.10
N THR A 153 4.44 -13.16 -15.20
CA THR A 153 5.14 -13.40 -16.47
C THR A 153 5.45 -12.06 -17.16
N ASP A 154 6.29 -12.08 -18.20
CA ASP A 154 6.57 -10.88 -18.99
C ASP A 154 5.31 -10.35 -19.70
N ALA A 155 4.42 -11.23 -20.15
CA ALA A 155 3.13 -10.85 -20.71
C ALA A 155 2.23 -10.17 -19.65
N ASP A 156 2.27 -10.61 -18.40
CA ASP A 156 1.55 -9.96 -17.31
C ASP A 156 2.11 -8.57 -17.01
N ARG A 157 3.42 -8.42 -17.05
CA ARG A 157 4.09 -7.11 -16.85
C ARG A 157 3.70 -6.12 -17.94
N LEU A 158 3.70 -6.54 -19.21
CA LEU A 158 3.23 -5.71 -20.33
C LEU A 158 1.77 -5.28 -20.15
N LEU A 159 0.91 -6.20 -19.69
CA LEU A 159 -0.49 -5.92 -19.41
C LEU A 159 -0.65 -4.90 -18.27
N LEU A 160 0.13 -5.06 -17.19
CA LEU A 160 0.12 -4.15 -16.04
C LEU A 160 0.70 -2.78 -16.40
N ASP A 161 1.73 -2.72 -17.25
CA ASP A 161 2.28 -1.46 -17.72
C ASP A 161 1.27 -0.67 -18.54
N ALA A 162 0.47 -1.35 -19.39
CA ALA A 162 -0.61 -0.71 -20.15
C ALA A 162 -1.77 -0.22 -19.26
N LEU A 163 -1.96 -0.83 -18.08
CA LEU A 163 -2.99 -0.45 -17.10
C LEU A 163 -2.52 0.58 -16.07
N ARG A 164 -1.24 0.97 -16.12
CA ARG A 164 -0.61 1.80 -15.07
C ARG A 164 -1.26 3.17 -14.92
N ASP A 165 -1.58 3.82 -16.05
CA ASP A 165 -2.08 5.19 -16.05
C ASP A 165 -3.60 5.24 -15.93
N ASP A 166 -4.32 4.35 -16.61
CA ASP A 166 -5.77 4.19 -16.46
C ASP A 166 -6.20 2.73 -16.59
N ALA A 167 -6.63 2.15 -15.47
CA ALA A 167 -7.13 0.78 -15.44
C ALA A 167 -8.54 0.62 -16.04
N ARG A 168 -9.15 1.66 -16.60
CA ARG A 168 -10.44 1.62 -17.31
C ARG A 168 -10.28 1.52 -18.82
N ILE A 169 -9.05 1.42 -19.34
CA ILE A 169 -8.77 1.19 -20.74
C ILE A 169 -9.53 -0.06 -21.25
N SER A 170 -10.03 -0.01 -22.47
CA SER A 170 -10.82 -1.11 -23.03
C SER A 170 -9.97 -2.37 -23.27
N TYR A 171 -10.60 -3.55 -23.23
CA TYR A 171 -9.90 -4.80 -23.56
C TYR A 171 -9.36 -4.80 -25.00
N ALA A 172 -9.98 -4.06 -25.91
CA ALA A 172 -9.52 -3.94 -27.29
C ALA A 172 -8.20 -3.13 -27.36
N ASP A 173 -8.13 -2.02 -26.63
CA ASP A 173 -6.91 -1.19 -26.56
C ASP A 173 -5.79 -1.92 -25.84
N LEU A 174 -6.10 -2.65 -24.74
CA LEU A 174 -5.14 -3.51 -24.07
C LEU A 174 -4.59 -4.61 -24.97
N ALA A 175 -5.46 -5.22 -25.77
CA ALA A 175 -5.09 -6.24 -26.74
C ALA A 175 -4.13 -5.67 -27.80
N ALA A 176 -4.41 -4.47 -28.30
CA ALA A 176 -3.54 -3.76 -29.24
C ALA A 176 -2.17 -3.43 -28.59
N ALA A 177 -2.17 -2.93 -27.36
CA ALA A 177 -0.93 -2.58 -26.63
C ALA A 177 -0.06 -3.79 -26.28
N THR A 178 -0.65 -4.97 -26.10
CA THR A 178 0.07 -6.19 -25.68
C THR A 178 0.26 -7.23 -26.79
N GLY A 179 -0.17 -6.92 -28.01
CA GLY A 179 -0.11 -7.87 -29.15
C GLY A 179 -0.96 -9.12 -28.95
N SER A 180 -2.08 -9.01 -28.22
CA SER A 180 -2.94 -10.14 -27.84
C SER A 180 -4.35 -9.99 -28.42
N THR A 181 -5.31 -10.82 -27.98
CA THR A 181 -6.74 -10.65 -28.31
C THR A 181 -7.50 -10.16 -27.09
N ALA A 182 -8.61 -9.44 -27.30
CA ALA A 182 -9.45 -8.93 -26.21
C ALA A 182 -9.94 -10.04 -25.27
N SER A 183 -10.28 -11.22 -25.81
CA SER A 183 -10.71 -12.38 -25.02
C SER A 183 -9.56 -12.95 -24.16
N THR A 184 -8.34 -13.01 -24.70
CA THR A 184 -7.15 -13.46 -23.96
C THR A 184 -6.83 -12.49 -22.83
N VAL A 185 -6.88 -11.17 -23.09
CA VAL A 185 -6.68 -10.12 -22.07
C VAL A 185 -7.72 -10.24 -20.96
N ALA A 186 -9.01 -10.32 -21.31
CA ALA A 186 -10.09 -10.43 -20.33
C ALA A 186 -9.92 -11.66 -19.42
N ARG A 187 -9.66 -12.83 -20.02
CA ARG A 187 -9.40 -14.08 -19.28
C ARG A 187 -8.17 -13.94 -18.37
N ARG A 188 -7.09 -13.35 -18.88
CA ARG A 188 -5.85 -13.18 -18.10
C ARG A 188 -6.01 -12.26 -16.92
N LEU A 189 -6.69 -11.12 -17.09
CA LEU A 189 -7.01 -10.21 -15.99
C LEU A 189 -7.90 -10.87 -14.93
N ALA A 190 -8.90 -11.63 -15.34
CA ALA A 190 -9.74 -12.38 -14.41
C ALA A 190 -8.91 -13.41 -13.62
N GLU A 191 -8.00 -14.14 -14.28
CA GLU A 191 -7.10 -15.10 -13.63
C GLU A 191 -6.16 -14.44 -12.62
N LEU A 192 -5.51 -13.31 -12.96
CA LEU A 192 -4.65 -12.55 -12.07
C LEU A 192 -5.41 -12.03 -10.85
N ARG A 193 -6.65 -11.57 -11.02
CA ARG A 193 -7.52 -11.14 -9.91
C ARG A 193 -7.87 -12.29 -8.98
N VAL A 194 -8.32 -13.43 -9.52
CA VAL A 194 -8.68 -14.62 -8.72
C VAL A 194 -7.48 -15.13 -7.92
N ARG A 195 -6.29 -15.06 -8.51
CA ARG A 195 -5.03 -15.45 -7.83
C ARG A 195 -4.53 -14.40 -6.82
N GLY A 196 -5.21 -13.28 -6.70
CA GLY A 196 -4.76 -12.16 -5.86
C GLY A 196 -3.42 -11.55 -6.31
N ALA A 197 -3.02 -11.76 -7.57
CA ALA A 197 -1.77 -11.24 -8.15
C ALA A 197 -1.92 -9.79 -8.64
N LEU A 198 -3.14 -9.36 -8.88
CA LEU A 198 -3.53 -8.03 -9.35
C LEU A 198 -4.69 -7.51 -8.51
N PHE A 199 -4.63 -6.25 -8.13
CA PHE A 199 -5.77 -5.52 -7.57
C PHE A 199 -5.90 -4.15 -8.23
N PHE A 200 -7.12 -3.61 -8.17
CA PHE A 200 -7.42 -2.26 -8.64
C PHE A 200 -7.48 -1.32 -7.45
N ASP A 201 -6.84 -0.17 -7.57
CA ASP A 201 -6.87 0.88 -6.57
C ASP A 201 -7.51 2.15 -7.14
N VAL A 202 -8.22 2.86 -6.27
CA VAL A 202 -8.85 4.14 -6.61
C VAL A 202 -8.17 5.21 -5.76
N ASP A 203 -7.38 6.03 -6.40
CA ASP A 203 -6.78 7.18 -5.73
C ASP A 203 -7.84 8.28 -5.55
N VAL A 204 -8.32 8.43 -4.33
CA VAL A 204 -9.28 9.47 -3.92
C VAL A 204 -8.53 10.48 -3.07
N ASP A 205 -8.81 11.76 -3.27
CA ASP A 205 -8.29 12.79 -2.37
C ASP A 205 -8.90 12.59 -0.96
N PRO A 206 -8.07 12.33 0.07
CA PRO A 206 -8.56 12.11 1.43
C PRO A 206 -9.41 13.28 1.96
N ALA A 207 -9.16 14.51 1.49
CA ALA A 207 -9.94 15.68 1.88
C ALA A 207 -11.42 15.54 1.49
N LEU A 208 -11.74 14.87 0.38
CA LEU A 208 -13.12 14.58 -0.03
C LEU A 208 -13.84 13.62 0.94
N LEU A 209 -13.07 12.88 1.74
CA LEU A 209 -13.55 11.98 2.78
C LEU A 209 -13.47 12.61 4.19
N GLY A 210 -13.26 13.92 4.26
CA GLY A 210 -13.16 14.66 5.52
C GLY A 210 -11.83 14.48 6.27
N VAL A 211 -10.82 13.91 5.63
CA VAL A 211 -9.48 13.76 6.21
C VAL A 211 -8.66 15.01 5.91
N THR A 212 -8.29 15.77 6.93
CA THR A 212 -7.42 16.95 6.78
C THR A 212 -6.03 16.76 7.37
N VAL A 213 -5.85 15.74 8.21
CA VAL A 213 -4.56 15.40 8.83
C VAL A 213 -4.16 13.98 8.48
N SER A 214 -2.97 13.85 7.94
CA SER A 214 -2.35 12.57 7.58
C SER A 214 -0.97 12.49 8.23
N ALA A 215 -0.64 11.35 8.85
CA ALA A 215 0.64 11.16 9.52
C ALA A 215 1.18 9.74 9.34
N LEU A 216 2.49 9.61 9.17
CA LEU A 216 3.18 8.34 9.29
C LEU A 216 3.58 8.11 10.75
N LEU A 217 3.32 6.91 11.24
CA LEU A 217 3.65 6.47 12.58
C LEU A 217 4.75 5.41 12.48
N TRP A 218 5.90 5.73 13.05
CA TRP A 218 7.03 4.81 13.14
C TRP A 218 7.09 4.27 14.56
N MET A 219 6.86 2.98 14.72
CA MET A 219 6.69 2.35 16.03
C MET A 219 7.78 1.32 16.30
N GLN A 220 8.22 1.28 17.54
CA GLN A 220 9.09 0.25 18.08
C GLN A 220 8.25 -0.69 18.93
N VAL A 221 8.15 -1.94 18.52
CA VAL A 221 7.39 -3.00 19.20
C VAL A 221 8.34 -4.16 19.54
N ALA A 222 8.21 -4.73 20.74
CA ALA A 222 8.97 -5.94 21.05
C ALA A 222 8.60 -7.08 20.09
N PRO A 223 9.59 -7.83 19.57
CA PRO A 223 9.32 -8.87 18.55
C PRO A 223 8.25 -9.88 18.95
N ALA A 224 8.17 -10.23 20.23
CA ALA A 224 7.17 -11.17 20.75
C ALA A 224 5.71 -10.66 20.66
N HIS A 225 5.51 -9.35 20.48
CA HIS A 225 4.19 -8.70 20.41
C HIS A 225 3.92 -8.06 19.05
N LEU A 226 4.86 -8.18 18.10
CA LEU A 226 4.77 -7.45 16.83
C LEU A 226 3.53 -7.86 16.02
N ASP A 227 3.27 -9.14 15.92
CA ASP A 227 2.14 -9.68 15.13
C ASP A 227 0.80 -9.31 15.76
N ASP A 228 0.65 -9.48 17.07
CA ASP A 228 -0.57 -9.13 17.81
C ASP A 228 -0.88 -7.64 17.71
N VAL A 229 0.12 -6.78 17.92
CA VAL A 229 -0.03 -5.33 17.82
C VAL A 229 -0.39 -4.90 16.40
N ALA A 230 0.30 -5.43 15.40
CA ALA A 230 0.06 -5.08 14.01
C ALA A 230 -1.33 -5.52 13.53
N THR A 231 -1.78 -6.71 13.96
CA THR A 231 -3.13 -7.25 13.69
C THR A 231 -4.21 -6.38 14.34
N ALA A 232 -4.01 -6.01 15.61
CA ALA A 232 -4.94 -5.12 16.31
C ALA A 232 -5.05 -3.75 15.60
N LEU A 233 -3.90 -3.15 15.25
CA LEU A 233 -3.86 -1.88 14.55
C LEU A 233 -4.49 -1.94 13.15
N ALA A 234 -4.39 -3.06 12.45
CA ALA A 234 -5.02 -3.24 11.14
C ALA A 234 -6.57 -3.18 11.20
N GLY A 235 -7.16 -3.32 12.38
CA GLY A 235 -8.59 -3.14 12.63
C GLY A 235 -9.02 -1.68 12.87
N HIS A 236 -8.08 -0.73 13.00
CA HIS A 236 -8.41 0.65 13.32
C HIS A 236 -8.83 1.44 12.07
N GLU A 237 -9.94 2.15 12.14
CA GLU A 237 -10.52 2.93 11.04
C GLU A 237 -9.63 4.11 10.61
N GLU A 238 -8.84 4.62 11.53
CA GLU A 238 -7.92 5.73 11.26
C GLU A 238 -6.72 5.30 10.44
N LEU A 239 -6.45 4.00 10.29
CA LEU A 239 -5.27 3.53 9.59
C LEU A 239 -5.58 3.08 8.16
N ALA A 240 -4.76 3.53 7.23
CA ALA A 240 -4.79 3.12 5.83
C ALA A 240 -3.68 2.10 5.49
N VAL A 241 -2.62 2.06 6.29
CA VAL A 241 -1.49 1.13 6.13
C VAL A 241 -1.02 0.69 7.50
N VAL A 242 -0.73 -0.60 7.67
CA VAL A 242 0.02 -1.17 8.79
C VAL A 242 0.98 -2.21 8.22
N ALA A 243 2.27 -2.03 8.45
CA ALA A 243 3.29 -2.91 7.87
C ALA A 243 4.48 -3.11 8.82
N ALA A 244 4.91 -4.37 8.94
CA ALA A 244 6.15 -4.71 9.63
C ALA A 244 7.35 -4.44 8.72
N THR A 245 8.41 -3.88 9.31
CA THR A 245 9.64 -3.52 8.62
C THR A 245 10.86 -3.94 9.42
N THR A 246 12.03 -3.90 8.80
CA THR A 246 13.31 -3.99 9.51
C THR A 246 13.67 -2.66 10.15
N GLY A 247 14.62 -2.67 11.08
CA GLY A 247 15.19 -1.45 11.69
C GLY A 247 14.73 -1.21 13.11
N PRO A 248 15.15 -0.08 13.72
CA PRO A 248 14.86 0.24 15.12
C PRO A 248 13.38 0.53 15.37
N THR A 249 12.65 1.01 14.34
CA THR A 249 11.19 1.10 14.29
C THR A 249 10.73 0.01 13.35
N ASN A 250 10.21 -1.08 13.91
CA ASN A 250 9.88 -2.31 13.17
C ASN A 250 8.40 -2.43 12.75
N LEU A 251 7.62 -1.40 13.02
CA LEU A 251 6.23 -1.30 12.59
C LEU A 251 5.97 0.12 12.08
N VAL A 252 5.39 0.24 10.88
CA VAL A 252 4.98 1.51 10.30
C VAL A 252 3.48 1.50 10.05
N ALA A 253 2.81 2.62 10.34
CA ALA A 253 1.41 2.82 10.00
C ALA A 253 1.19 4.19 9.36
N HIS A 254 0.11 4.31 8.59
CA HIS A 254 -0.33 5.57 8.00
C HIS A 254 -1.70 5.93 8.55
N ALA A 255 -1.74 6.96 9.37
CA ALA A 255 -2.96 7.48 9.99
C ALA A 255 -3.60 8.56 9.12
N LEU A 256 -4.92 8.49 9.00
CA LEU A 256 -5.79 9.43 8.29
C LEU A 256 -6.85 9.93 9.29
N CYS A 257 -6.75 11.19 9.70
CA CYS A 257 -7.59 11.80 10.73
C CYS A 257 -8.33 13.03 10.18
N ARG A 258 -9.48 13.35 10.75
CA ARG A 258 -10.26 14.53 10.35
C ARG A 258 -9.55 15.82 10.70
N ASP A 259 -8.85 15.83 11.84
CA ASP A 259 -8.16 17.00 12.37
C ASP A 259 -7.02 16.58 13.32
N ALA A 260 -6.33 17.58 13.87
CA ALA A 260 -5.22 17.35 14.79
C ALA A 260 -5.68 16.82 16.16
N GLU A 261 -6.90 17.15 16.59
CA GLU A 261 -7.45 16.66 17.87
C GLU A 261 -7.74 15.16 17.77
N GLU A 262 -8.30 14.71 16.66
CA GLU A 262 -8.50 13.29 16.40
C GLU A 262 -7.18 12.52 16.33
N LEU A 263 -6.16 13.08 15.66
CA LEU A 263 -4.82 12.47 15.67
C LEU A 263 -4.26 12.38 17.09
N HIS A 264 -4.42 13.45 17.89
CA HIS A 264 -4.00 13.45 19.30
C HIS A 264 -4.74 12.37 20.11
N HIS A 265 -6.07 12.30 19.97
CA HIS A 265 -6.88 11.26 20.62
C HIS A 265 -6.44 9.85 20.20
N TYR A 266 -6.20 9.64 18.91
CA TYR A 266 -5.73 8.38 18.37
C TYR A 266 -4.40 7.97 19.01
N LEU A 267 -3.42 8.88 19.04
CA LEU A 267 -2.09 8.63 19.60
C LEU A 267 -2.11 8.36 21.11
N THR A 268 -3.02 9.01 21.85
CA THR A 268 -3.03 8.94 23.33
C THR A 268 -3.99 7.90 23.88
N ARG A 269 -4.94 7.38 23.09
CA ARG A 269 -5.97 6.47 23.55
C ARG A 269 -6.02 5.14 22.81
N LYS A 270 -5.98 5.18 21.46
CA LYS A 270 -6.17 3.97 20.66
C LYS A 270 -4.86 3.23 20.39
N VAL A 271 -3.81 3.96 20.02
CA VAL A 271 -2.50 3.36 19.69
C VAL A 271 -1.57 3.25 20.90
N ALA A 272 -1.96 3.81 22.05
CA ALA A 272 -1.19 3.75 23.30
C ALA A 272 -1.23 2.34 23.93
N LEU A 273 -0.74 1.34 23.21
CA LEU A 273 -0.63 -0.04 23.65
C LEU A 273 0.69 -0.24 24.41
N GLY A 274 0.63 -0.93 25.55
CA GLY A 274 1.81 -1.12 26.42
C GLY A 274 2.99 -1.86 25.75
N ALA A 275 2.72 -2.60 24.68
CA ALA A 275 3.74 -3.29 23.90
C ALA A 275 4.50 -2.38 22.90
N ILE A 276 4.03 -1.15 22.68
CA ILE A 276 4.69 -0.15 21.83
C ILE A 276 5.59 0.69 22.70
N ALA A 277 6.90 0.47 22.60
CA ALA A 277 7.89 1.17 23.41
C ALA A 277 8.12 2.62 22.97
N ARG A 278 7.93 2.92 21.68
CA ARG A 278 8.13 4.26 21.10
C ARG A 278 7.26 4.45 19.89
N ILE A 279 6.73 5.66 19.74
CA ILE A 279 6.06 6.14 18.52
C ILE A 279 6.72 7.45 18.11
N GLU A 280 7.12 7.53 16.85
CA GLU A 280 7.51 8.77 16.19
C GLU A 280 6.42 9.11 15.18
N THR A 281 5.90 10.33 15.22
CA THR A 281 4.82 10.78 14.34
C THR A 281 5.35 11.79 13.34
N ALA A 282 5.21 11.51 12.07
CA ALA A 282 5.64 12.36 10.97
C ALA A 282 4.41 12.85 10.16
N PRO A 283 3.91 14.07 10.41
CA PRO A 283 2.81 14.64 9.64
C PRO A 283 3.17 14.74 8.16
N VAL A 284 2.25 14.35 7.28
CA VAL A 284 2.40 14.45 5.83
C VAL A 284 1.99 15.84 5.39
N LEU A 285 2.90 16.58 4.81
CA LEU A 285 2.64 17.92 4.27
C LEU A 285 2.16 17.87 2.83
N ARG A 286 2.75 16.97 2.04
CA ARG A 286 2.43 16.82 0.62
C ARG A 286 2.68 15.41 0.13
N THR A 287 1.78 14.90 -0.70
CA THR A 287 1.94 13.66 -1.45
C THR A 287 2.28 14.00 -2.90
N TYR A 288 3.43 13.54 -3.39
CA TYR A 288 3.89 13.71 -4.77
C TYR A 288 3.51 12.54 -5.66
N LYS A 289 3.44 11.36 -5.07
CA LYS A 289 3.04 10.14 -5.75
C LYS A 289 2.21 9.28 -4.81
N ALA A 290 1.06 8.82 -5.27
CA ALA A 290 0.21 7.87 -4.58
C ALA A 290 0.12 6.61 -5.43
N ALA A 291 0.55 5.47 -4.87
CA ALA A 291 0.71 4.22 -5.61
C ALA A 291 1.54 4.42 -6.91
N ALA A 292 0.92 4.37 -8.08
CA ALA A 292 1.56 4.63 -9.37
C ALA A 292 1.29 6.03 -9.93
N THR A 293 0.33 6.78 -9.34
CA THR A 293 -0.16 8.05 -9.91
C THR A 293 0.63 9.24 -9.35
N LEU A 294 1.16 10.09 -10.26
CA LEU A 294 1.73 11.38 -9.90
C LEU A 294 0.61 12.33 -9.47
N ARG A 295 0.80 12.99 -8.33
CA ARG A 295 -0.09 14.07 -7.89
C ARG A 295 0.50 15.41 -8.31
N THR A 296 -0.16 16.04 -9.27
CA THR A 296 0.05 17.46 -9.60
C THR A 296 -0.69 18.27 -8.55
N GLY A 297 0.05 18.96 -7.70
CA GLY A 297 -0.50 19.89 -6.71
C GLY A 297 -0.65 21.28 -7.27
#